data_528f28b6d6f8d5038604286aae9a5b54
#
_entry.id   528f28b6d6f8d5038604286aae9a5b54
#
_cell.length_a   1.000
_cell.length_b   1.000
_cell.length_c   1.000
_cell.angle_alpha   90.00
_cell.angle_beta   90.00
_cell.angle_gamma   90.00
#
_symmetry.space_group_name_H-M   'P 1'
#
loop_
_entity.id
_entity.type
_entity.pdbx_description
1 polymer ?
#
loop_
_entity_poly.entity_id
_entity_poly.type
_entity_poly.pdbx_seq_one_letter_code
_entity_poly.pdbx_strand_id
1 'polypeptide(L)'
;MSKPLHQPTEKTRAEIIALRSYGVPIKEVAAYIGIDDKTLYKYYREELENSAIKANANVGKFLYQAASGQALATGATHSDCVRAAMFWAKTRMGWKETNVQEHTGANGTDLPKNNEITITVVDARKNA
;
A
#
# COMPACT_ATOMS: atom_id res chain seq x y z
N MET A 1 -43.73 -2.87 -4.19
CA MET A 1 -43.30 -3.64 -3.01
C MET A 1 -41.96 -3.08 -2.51
N SER A 2 -41.94 -2.60 -1.29
CA SER A 2 -40.68 -2.22 -0.64
C SER A 2 -39.85 -3.48 -0.35
N LYS A 3 -38.54 -3.42 -0.61
CA LYS A 3 -37.64 -4.49 -0.22
C LYS A 3 -37.68 -4.67 1.31
N PRO A 4 -37.67 -5.90 1.83
CA PRO A 4 -37.58 -6.11 3.27
C PRO A 4 -36.28 -5.47 3.81
N LEU A 5 -36.36 -4.89 4.99
CA LEU A 5 -35.20 -4.34 5.67
C LEU A 5 -34.16 -5.43 5.90
N HIS A 6 -32.89 -5.10 5.64
CA HIS A 6 -31.80 -6.02 5.93
C HIS A 6 -31.76 -6.33 7.42
N GLN A 7 -31.66 -7.61 7.76
CA GLN A 7 -31.52 -8.05 9.14
C GLN A 7 -30.13 -8.67 9.35
N PRO A 8 -29.31 -8.07 10.23
CA PRO A 8 -28.03 -8.65 10.58
C PRO A 8 -28.19 -10.00 11.29
N THR A 9 -27.35 -10.94 10.89
CA THR A 9 -27.25 -12.25 11.53
C THR A 9 -25.84 -12.49 12.02
N GLU A 10 -25.64 -13.42 12.92
CA GLU A 10 -24.32 -13.86 13.36
C GLU A 10 -23.43 -14.28 12.18
N LYS A 11 -24.03 -14.97 11.22
CA LYS A 11 -23.34 -15.40 9.99
C LYS A 11 -22.86 -14.22 9.16
N THR A 12 -23.72 -13.22 8.89
CA THR A 12 -23.33 -12.04 8.11
C THR A 12 -22.29 -11.20 8.81
N ARG A 13 -22.37 -11.08 10.13
CA ARG A 13 -21.34 -10.39 10.93
C ARG A 13 -19.97 -11.08 10.81
N ALA A 14 -19.95 -12.41 10.95
CA ALA A 14 -18.72 -13.19 10.83
C ALA A 14 -18.10 -13.10 9.43
N GLU A 15 -18.91 -13.14 8.39
CA GLU A 15 -18.47 -12.99 6.99
C GLU A 15 -17.86 -11.61 6.73
N ILE A 16 -18.50 -10.55 7.23
CA ILE A 16 -18.00 -9.19 7.09
C ILE A 16 -16.66 -9.01 7.83
N ILE A 17 -16.56 -9.52 9.05
CA ILE A 17 -15.32 -9.49 9.82
C ILE A 17 -14.19 -10.19 9.06
N ALA A 18 -14.45 -11.38 8.52
CA ALA A 18 -13.46 -12.13 7.75
C ALA A 18 -13.01 -11.38 6.50
N LEU A 19 -13.95 -10.91 5.68
CA LEU A 19 -13.64 -10.19 4.44
C LEU A 19 -12.85 -8.90 4.71
N ARG A 20 -13.24 -8.12 5.71
CA ARG A 20 -12.52 -6.90 6.07
C ARG A 20 -11.13 -7.19 6.65
N SER A 21 -10.99 -8.27 7.37
CA SER A 21 -9.67 -8.71 7.88
C SER A 21 -8.71 -9.09 6.75
N TYR A 22 -9.22 -9.56 5.63
CA TYR A 22 -8.42 -9.85 4.43
C TYR A 22 -8.20 -8.63 3.53
N GLY A 23 -8.70 -7.47 3.91
CA GLY A 23 -8.51 -6.24 3.15
C GLY A 23 -9.47 -6.02 2.00
N VAL A 24 -10.57 -6.78 1.93
CA VAL A 24 -11.57 -6.62 0.87
C VAL A 24 -12.23 -5.23 0.98
N PRO A 25 -12.29 -4.45 -0.12
CA PRO A 25 -12.91 -3.13 -0.11
C PRO A 25 -14.37 -3.15 0.31
N ILE A 26 -14.83 -2.09 0.92
CA ILE A 26 -16.19 -1.96 1.45
C ILE A 26 -17.25 -2.20 0.38
N LYS A 27 -17.04 -1.69 -0.83
CA LYS A 27 -17.95 -1.90 -1.96
C LYS A 27 -18.12 -3.36 -2.34
N GLU A 28 -17.03 -4.12 -2.31
CA GLU A 28 -17.06 -5.55 -2.61
C GLU A 28 -17.71 -6.35 -1.50
N VAL A 29 -17.49 -5.97 -0.24
CA VAL A 29 -18.18 -6.57 0.91
C VAL A 29 -19.68 -6.35 0.80
N ALA A 30 -20.11 -5.13 0.51
CA ALA A 30 -21.53 -4.79 0.31
C ALA A 30 -22.15 -5.62 -0.82
N ALA A 31 -21.45 -5.73 -1.96
CA ALA A 31 -21.90 -6.54 -3.10
C ALA A 31 -22.00 -8.03 -2.73
N TYR A 32 -21.06 -8.55 -1.97
CA TYR A 32 -21.07 -9.95 -1.51
C TYR A 32 -22.27 -10.24 -0.60
N ILE A 33 -22.56 -9.36 0.33
CA ILE A 33 -23.71 -9.49 1.24
C ILE A 33 -25.04 -9.22 0.50
N GLY A 34 -25.00 -8.46 -0.59
CA GLY A 34 -26.19 -8.11 -1.38
C GLY A 34 -26.91 -6.86 -0.89
N ILE A 35 -26.22 -5.93 -0.27
CA ILE A 35 -26.73 -4.66 0.23
C ILE A 35 -25.91 -3.49 -0.31
N ASP A 36 -26.43 -2.28 -0.17
CA ASP A 36 -25.67 -1.09 -0.53
C ASP A 36 -24.68 -0.66 0.57
N ASP A 37 -23.75 0.21 0.22
CA ASP A 37 -22.72 0.69 1.14
C ASP A 37 -23.31 1.38 2.38
N LYS A 38 -24.38 2.16 2.19
CA LYS A 38 -25.04 2.88 3.29
C LYS A 38 -25.67 1.93 4.28
N THR A 39 -26.31 0.88 3.80
CA THR A 39 -26.91 -0.17 4.64
C THR A 39 -25.83 -0.94 5.38
N LEU A 40 -24.71 -1.24 4.70
CA LEU A 40 -23.56 -1.90 5.32
C LEU A 40 -23.02 -1.08 6.50
N TYR A 41 -22.77 0.22 6.29
CA TYR A 41 -22.31 1.11 7.37
C TYR A 41 -23.33 1.25 8.49
N LYS A 42 -24.60 1.30 8.17
CA LYS A 42 -25.66 1.45 9.16
C LYS A 42 -25.71 0.29 10.16
N TYR A 43 -25.58 -0.95 9.69
CA TYR A 43 -25.76 -2.15 10.51
C TYR A 43 -24.48 -2.78 11.01
N TYR A 44 -23.34 -2.53 10.35
CA TYR A 44 -22.09 -3.25 10.60
C TYR A 44 -20.88 -2.32 10.83
N ARG A 45 -21.14 -1.09 11.23
CA ARG A 45 -20.07 -0.09 11.42
C ARG A 45 -18.98 -0.57 12.36
N GLU A 46 -19.36 -1.14 13.48
CA GLU A 46 -18.43 -1.64 14.49
C GLU A 46 -17.57 -2.78 13.94
N GLU A 47 -18.18 -3.74 13.25
CA GLU A 47 -17.47 -4.84 12.62
C GLU A 47 -16.50 -4.35 11.54
N LEU A 48 -16.90 -3.37 10.73
CA LEU A 48 -16.07 -2.81 9.68
C LEU A 48 -14.83 -2.09 10.24
N GLU A 49 -15.01 -1.27 11.26
CA GLU A 49 -13.93 -0.49 11.87
C GLU A 49 -12.98 -1.39 12.66
N ASN A 50 -13.49 -2.24 13.53
CA ASN A 50 -12.69 -3.09 14.40
C ASN A 50 -11.91 -4.17 13.65
N SER A 51 -12.48 -4.75 12.59
CA SER A 51 -11.81 -5.78 11.81
C SER A 51 -10.57 -5.25 11.10
N ALA A 52 -10.65 -4.06 10.54
CA ALA A 52 -9.52 -3.43 9.86
C ALA A 52 -8.40 -3.11 10.85
N ILE A 53 -8.75 -2.58 12.03
CA ILE A 53 -7.77 -2.27 13.09
C ILE A 53 -7.07 -3.54 13.57
N LYS A 54 -7.82 -4.61 13.85
CA LYS A 54 -7.27 -5.90 14.31
C LYS A 54 -6.36 -6.52 13.26
N ALA A 55 -6.77 -6.49 11.99
CA ALA A 55 -5.96 -7.01 10.89
C ALA A 55 -4.65 -6.25 10.76
N ASN A 56 -4.70 -4.91 10.77
CA ASN A 56 -3.51 -4.08 10.72
C ASN A 56 -2.59 -4.29 11.93
N ALA A 57 -3.16 -4.45 13.12
CA ALA A 57 -2.40 -4.74 14.34
C ALA A 57 -1.66 -6.09 14.25
N ASN A 58 -2.30 -7.11 13.69
CA ASN A 58 -1.67 -8.42 13.49
C ASN A 58 -0.51 -8.36 12.49
N VAL A 59 -0.69 -7.68 11.38
CA VAL A 59 0.38 -7.47 10.39
C VAL A 59 1.51 -6.63 10.99
N GLY A 60 1.15 -5.57 11.71
CA GLY A 60 2.13 -4.74 12.42
C GLY A 60 2.94 -5.51 13.45
N LYS A 61 2.29 -6.40 14.22
CA LYS A 61 2.97 -7.29 15.16
C LYS A 61 3.95 -8.23 14.47
N PHE A 62 3.53 -8.83 13.37
CA PHE A 62 4.39 -9.69 12.56
C PHE A 62 5.62 -8.93 12.03
N LEU A 63 5.40 -7.76 11.48
CA LEU A 63 6.48 -6.89 10.99
C LEU A 63 7.43 -6.48 12.12
N TYR A 64 6.91 -6.12 13.27
CA TYR A 64 7.71 -5.77 14.45
C TYR A 64 8.57 -6.94 14.91
N GLN A 65 8.02 -8.13 15.00
CA GLN A 65 8.77 -9.34 15.40
C GLN A 65 9.88 -9.66 14.40
N ALA A 66 9.64 -9.49 13.11
CA ALA A 66 10.68 -9.64 12.09
C ALA A 66 11.75 -8.54 12.21
N ALA A 67 11.35 -7.28 12.28
CA ALA A 67 12.26 -6.14 12.35
C ALA A 67 13.13 -6.12 13.61
N SER A 68 12.60 -6.60 14.75
CA SER A 68 13.33 -6.69 16.03
C SER A 68 14.20 -7.94 16.15
N GLY A 69 14.17 -8.85 15.20
CA GLY A 69 14.92 -10.10 15.23
C GLY A 69 14.25 -11.23 16.04
N GLN A 70 13.10 -11.00 16.64
CA GLN A 70 12.39 -12.03 17.40
C GLN A 70 11.98 -13.23 16.53
N ALA A 71 11.70 -13.00 15.25
CA ALA A 71 11.31 -14.04 14.31
C ALA A 71 12.46 -15.02 13.99
N LEU A 72 13.72 -14.72 14.31
CA LEU A 72 14.85 -15.64 14.15
C LEU A 72 14.64 -16.93 14.95
N ALA A 73 14.01 -16.84 16.10
CA ALA A 73 13.69 -18.00 16.95
C ALA A 73 12.68 -18.95 16.32
N THR A 74 11.88 -18.48 15.34
CA THR A 74 10.83 -19.24 14.66
C THR A 74 11.18 -19.59 13.22
N GLY A 75 12.43 -19.42 12.81
CA GLY A 75 12.95 -19.86 11.52
C GLY A 75 13.11 -18.79 10.45
N ALA A 76 12.86 -17.51 10.76
CA ALA A 76 13.18 -16.43 9.84
C ALA A 76 14.70 -16.28 9.66
N THR A 77 15.13 -15.88 8.48
CA THR A 77 16.55 -15.60 8.23
C THR A 77 16.95 -14.20 8.68
N HIS A 78 18.24 -13.97 8.91
CA HIS A 78 18.74 -12.62 9.19
C HIS A 78 18.43 -11.65 8.05
N SER A 79 18.49 -12.10 6.80
CA SER A 79 18.13 -11.30 5.64
C SER A 79 16.67 -10.83 5.68
N ASP A 80 15.75 -11.71 6.06
CA ASP A 80 14.33 -11.37 6.19
C ASP A 80 14.11 -10.33 7.29
N CYS A 81 14.77 -10.51 8.43
CA CYS A 81 14.71 -9.56 9.54
C CYS A 81 15.30 -8.19 9.18
N VAL A 82 16.41 -8.15 8.47
CA VAL A 82 17.02 -6.90 7.99
C VAL A 82 16.09 -6.18 7.00
N ARG A 83 15.48 -6.89 6.07
CA ARG A 83 14.49 -6.31 5.14
C ARG A 83 13.30 -5.72 5.88
N ALA A 84 12.76 -6.42 6.85
CA ALA A 84 11.67 -5.94 7.69
C ALA A 84 12.08 -4.69 8.50
N ALA A 85 13.30 -4.67 9.06
CA ALA A 85 13.84 -3.53 9.78
C ALA A 85 14.03 -2.31 8.88
N MET A 86 14.52 -2.50 7.65
CA MET A 86 14.64 -1.42 6.65
C MET A 86 13.27 -0.84 6.28
N PHE A 87 12.28 -1.69 6.05
CA PHE A 87 10.91 -1.26 5.78
C PHE A 87 10.33 -0.47 6.97
N TRP A 88 10.52 -0.95 8.18
CA TRP A 88 10.09 -0.26 9.40
C TRP A 88 10.74 1.11 9.52
N ALA A 89 12.06 1.19 9.32
CA ALA A 89 12.81 2.44 9.39
C ALA A 89 12.28 3.48 8.39
N LYS A 90 11.98 3.07 7.16
CA LYS A 90 11.43 3.95 6.12
C LYS A 90 10.00 4.41 6.43
N THR A 91 9.16 3.53 6.95
CA THR A 91 7.73 3.81 7.13
C THR A 91 7.39 4.40 8.49
N ARG A 92 8.14 4.05 9.54
CA ARG A 92 7.83 4.43 10.94
C ARG A 92 8.83 5.40 11.54
N MET A 93 10.11 5.32 11.14
CA MET A 93 11.16 6.16 11.72
C MET A 93 11.50 7.37 10.83
N GLY A 94 10.92 7.48 9.65
CA GLY A 94 11.16 8.58 8.73
C GLY A 94 12.54 8.54 8.06
N TRP A 95 13.24 7.42 8.09
CA TRP A 95 14.50 7.28 7.38
C TRP A 95 14.26 7.26 5.88
N LYS A 96 15.13 7.97 5.17
CA LYS A 96 15.06 8.09 3.72
C LYS A 96 16.28 7.44 3.10
N GLU A 97 16.03 6.67 2.05
CA GLU A 97 17.08 6.20 1.17
C GLU A 97 17.32 7.29 0.12
N THR A 98 18.48 7.95 0.20
CA THR A 98 18.84 9.00 -0.75
C THR A 98 19.72 8.41 -1.83
N ASN A 99 19.20 8.26 -3.04
CA ASN A 99 19.99 7.98 -4.22
C ASN A 99 20.49 9.32 -4.77
N VAL A 100 21.78 9.61 -4.56
CA VAL A 100 22.40 10.76 -5.18
C VAL A 100 22.85 10.32 -6.57
N GLN A 101 22.15 10.77 -7.60
CA GLN A 101 22.60 10.64 -8.98
C GLN A 101 23.30 11.95 -9.37
N GLU A 102 24.61 11.89 -9.46
CA GLU A 102 25.38 13.01 -10.04
C GLU A 102 25.30 12.92 -11.55
N HIS A 103 24.61 13.87 -12.15
CA HIS A 103 24.60 14.04 -13.60
C HIS A 103 25.72 15.01 -13.97
N THR A 104 26.79 14.47 -14.54
CA THR A 104 27.89 15.27 -15.07
C THR A 104 27.86 15.29 -16.58
N GLY A 105 28.36 16.36 -17.18
CA GLY A 105 28.62 16.43 -18.62
C GLY A 105 29.72 15.48 -19.08
N ALA A 106 30.01 15.47 -20.37
CA ALA A 106 31.07 14.65 -20.95
C ALA A 106 32.42 14.93 -20.24
N ASN A 107 33.13 13.84 -19.87
CA ASN A 107 34.40 13.92 -19.15
C ASN A 107 34.34 14.55 -17.74
N GLY A 108 33.19 14.46 -17.06
CA GLY A 108 33.05 14.96 -15.70
C GLY A 108 32.92 16.49 -15.58
N THR A 109 32.60 17.16 -16.68
CA THR A 109 32.36 18.60 -16.66
C THR A 109 30.97 18.93 -16.10
N ASP A 110 30.80 20.16 -15.63
CA ASP A 110 29.49 20.63 -15.18
C ASP A 110 28.46 20.58 -16.32
N LEU A 111 27.24 20.22 -15.99
CA LEU A 111 26.14 20.30 -16.95
C LEU A 111 25.88 21.76 -17.32
N PRO A 112 25.50 22.05 -18.60
CA PRO A 112 25.10 23.40 -18.98
C PRO A 112 23.99 23.90 -18.09
N LYS A 113 24.16 25.13 -17.57
CA LYS A 113 23.18 25.76 -16.67
C LYS A 113 21.88 26.20 -17.36
N ASN A 114 21.88 26.19 -18.70
CA ASN A 114 20.72 26.54 -19.50
C ASN A 114 20.06 25.29 -20.05
N ASN A 115 18.83 25.07 -19.66
CA ASN A 115 18.00 23.99 -20.18
C ASN A 115 17.41 24.31 -21.57
N GLU A 116 18.11 25.10 -22.37
CA GLU A 116 17.68 25.39 -23.73
C GLU A 116 18.04 24.21 -24.65
N ILE A 117 17.01 23.53 -25.07
CA ILE A 117 17.14 22.49 -26.10
C ILE A 117 16.90 23.17 -27.44
N THR A 118 17.97 23.36 -28.22
CA THR A 118 17.86 23.85 -29.60
C THR A 118 17.68 22.67 -30.53
N ILE A 119 16.50 22.54 -31.09
CA ILE A 119 16.21 21.52 -32.08
C ILE A 119 16.38 22.16 -33.46
N THR A 120 17.44 21.76 -34.19
CA THR A 120 17.64 22.19 -35.58
C THR A 120 17.04 21.10 -36.49
N VAL A 121 15.99 21.46 -37.18
CA VAL A 121 15.40 20.58 -38.19
C VAL A 121 16.09 20.84 -39.52
N VAL A 122 16.85 19.85 -39.99
CA VAL A 122 17.47 19.93 -41.31
C VAL A 122 16.54 19.25 -42.33
N ASP A 123 16.05 20.03 -43.28
CA ASP A 123 15.24 19.49 -44.38
C ASP A 123 16.15 18.77 -45.40
N ALA A 124 16.11 17.45 -45.40
CA ALA A 124 16.90 16.61 -46.29
C ALA A 124 16.61 16.86 -47.80
N ARG A 125 15.48 17.51 -48.14
CA ARG A 125 15.13 17.84 -49.51
C ARG A 125 15.91 19.00 -50.10
N LYS A 126 16.48 19.87 -49.25
CA LYS A 126 17.27 21.02 -49.68
C LYS A 126 18.73 20.69 -49.96
N ASN A 127 19.20 19.51 -49.57
CA ASN A 127 20.57 19.06 -49.72
C ASN A 127 20.75 18.00 -50.82
N ALA A 128 19.75 17.81 -51.66
CA ALA A 128 19.86 16.90 -52.79
C ALA A 128 20.46 17.60 -54.02
#